data_6ef5668bfa44b4fa58f891bfe3135437
#
_entry.id   6ef5668bfa44b4fa58f891bfe3135437
#
_cell.length_a   1.000
_cell.length_b   1.000
_cell.length_c   1.000
_cell.angle_alpha   90.00
_cell.angle_beta   90.00
_cell.angle_gamma   90.00
#
_symmetry.space_group_name_H-M   'P 1'
#
loop_
_entity.id
_entity.type
_entity.pdbx_description
1 polymer ?
#
loop_
_entity_poly.entity_id
_entity_poly.type
_entity_poly.pdbx_seq_one_letter_code
_entity_poly.pdbx_strand_id
1 'polypeptide(L)'
;MIPMKLAQDLNDAGLLWKPAYNDFFAIPGSDLDDRIFVLADMLASQTLLRGWPAITFHGTSEWAMDYVMLQEVVWVPTEEQLRQELIFTLDQVEPETHLSLALQRDGRYLLNITFQQQPITFNAPTPGETYGQALLHLLRHAPGSQNH
;
A
#
# COMPACT_ATOMS: atom_id res chain seq x y z
N MET A 1 -5.42 7.75 -6.38
CA MET A 1 -4.16 7.13 -5.94
C MET A 1 -3.67 7.85 -4.70
N ILE A 2 -3.17 7.11 -3.71
CA ILE A 2 -2.67 7.73 -2.47
C ILE A 2 -1.35 8.45 -2.73
N PRO A 3 -1.02 9.45 -1.88
CA PRO A 3 0.27 10.14 -1.99
C PRO A 3 1.44 9.17 -1.77
N MET A 4 2.55 9.41 -2.45
CA MET A 4 3.76 8.59 -2.33
C MET A 4 4.26 8.50 -0.89
N LYS A 5 4.15 9.58 -0.14
CA LYS A 5 4.57 9.60 1.27
C LYS A 5 3.79 8.56 2.08
N LEU A 6 2.48 8.47 1.87
CA LEU A 6 1.65 7.49 2.57
C LEU A 6 2.02 6.05 2.14
N ALA A 7 2.24 5.83 0.84
CA ALA A 7 2.68 4.53 0.35
C ALA A 7 4.01 4.12 0.98
N GLN A 8 4.95 5.04 1.06
CA GLN A 8 6.25 4.80 1.68
C GLN A 8 6.12 4.49 3.18
N ASP A 9 5.28 5.26 3.88
CA ASP A 9 5.05 5.04 5.32
C ASP A 9 4.43 3.66 5.57
N LEU A 10 3.50 3.24 4.73
CA LEU A 10 2.89 1.90 4.83
C LEU A 10 3.93 0.81 4.60
N ASN A 11 4.78 0.98 3.61
CA ASN A 11 5.86 0.05 3.34
C ASN A 11 6.81 -0.06 4.54
N ASP A 12 7.21 1.08 5.10
CA ASP A 12 8.12 1.14 6.25
C ASP A 12 7.49 0.55 7.51
N ALA A 13 6.16 0.63 7.62
CA ALA A 13 5.43 0.07 8.75
C ALA A 13 5.16 -1.44 8.62
N GLY A 14 5.57 -2.05 7.50
CA GLY A 14 5.48 -3.49 7.33
C GLY A 14 4.37 -4.00 6.44
N LEU A 15 3.70 -3.11 5.69
CA LEU A 15 2.71 -3.57 4.71
C LEU A 15 3.43 -4.37 3.63
N LEU A 16 3.06 -5.64 3.49
CA LEU A 16 3.69 -6.54 2.52
C LEU A 16 2.96 -6.50 1.19
N TRP A 17 3.73 -6.38 0.12
CA TRP A 17 3.21 -6.49 -1.23
C TRP A 17 3.37 -7.91 -1.74
N LYS A 18 2.26 -8.52 -2.12
CA LYS A 18 2.24 -9.77 -2.88
C LYS A 18 1.92 -9.41 -4.32
N PRO A 19 2.93 -9.24 -5.18
CA PRO A 19 2.73 -8.68 -6.50
C PRO A 19 1.73 -9.47 -7.34
N ALA A 20 0.83 -8.74 -7.98
CA ALA A 20 -0.13 -9.28 -8.93
C ALA A 20 -0.21 -8.35 -10.14
N TYR A 21 -0.63 -8.87 -11.28
CA TYR A 21 -0.79 -8.04 -12.47
C TYR A 21 -1.81 -6.94 -12.20
N ASN A 22 -1.52 -5.77 -12.76
CA ASN A 22 -2.28 -4.53 -12.59
C ASN A 22 -2.03 -3.81 -11.27
N ASP A 23 -1.15 -4.31 -10.42
CA ASP A 23 -0.73 -3.57 -9.24
C ASP A 23 0.18 -2.40 -9.63
N PHE A 24 0.10 -1.33 -8.85
CA PHE A 24 0.94 -0.15 -9.04
C PHE A 24 2.10 -0.16 -8.03
N PHE A 25 3.24 0.30 -8.49
CA PHE A 25 4.42 0.40 -7.64
C PHE A 25 5.30 1.56 -8.06
N ALA A 26 6.21 1.96 -7.17
CA ALA A 26 7.20 2.99 -7.43
C ALA A 26 8.60 2.47 -7.07
N ILE A 27 9.62 3.10 -7.63
CA ILE A 27 11.02 2.76 -7.36
C ILE A 27 11.66 4.01 -6.75
N PRO A 28 11.57 4.21 -5.43
CA PRO A 28 12.12 5.41 -4.80
C PRO A 28 13.65 5.40 -4.82
N GLY A 29 14.25 6.58 -4.80
CA GLY A 29 15.69 6.73 -4.73
C GLY A 29 16.44 6.45 -6.01
N SER A 30 15.73 6.36 -7.15
CA SER A 30 16.32 6.18 -8.48
C SER A 30 15.92 7.36 -9.36
N ASP A 31 16.42 7.38 -10.61
CA ASP A 31 16.00 8.36 -11.60
C ASP A 31 14.52 8.23 -11.97
N LEU A 32 13.87 7.17 -11.47
CA LEU A 32 12.49 6.83 -11.76
C LEU A 32 11.56 7.06 -10.56
N ASP A 33 12.04 7.76 -9.51
CA ASP A 33 11.30 7.91 -8.25
C ASP A 33 10.01 8.71 -8.36
N ASP A 34 9.87 9.56 -9.38
CA ASP A 34 8.63 10.31 -9.63
C ASP A 34 7.61 9.53 -10.45
N ARG A 35 7.91 8.29 -10.82
CA ARG A 35 7.07 7.52 -11.72
C ARG A 35 6.35 6.39 -10.99
N ILE A 36 5.10 6.19 -11.37
CA ILE A 36 4.31 5.05 -10.93
C ILE A 36 4.27 4.04 -12.07
N PHE A 37 4.60 2.81 -11.77
CA PHE A 37 4.60 1.70 -12.71
C PHE A 37 3.42 0.79 -12.45
N VAL A 38 2.97 0.09 -13.48
CA VAL A 38 1.99 -0.97 -13.35
C VAL A 38 2.66 -2.31 -13.67
N LEU A 39 2.38 -3.30 -12.87
CA LEU A 39 2.89 -4.65 -13.12
C LEU A 39 2.05 -5.28 -14.22
N ALA A 40 2.69 -5.67 -15.32
CA ALA A 40 2.01 -6.27 -16.46
C ALA A 40 2.94 -7.27 -17.13
N ASP A 41 2.37 -8.31 -17.72
CA ASP A 41 3.13 -9.37 -18.38
C ASP A 41 3.89 -8.90 -19.61
N MET A 42 3.50 -7.74 -20.17
CA MET A 42 4.15 -7.18 -21.35
C MET A 42 5.28 -6.22 -21.03
N LEU A 43 5.21 -5.52 -19.91
CA LEU A 43 6.16 -4.45 -19.57
C LEU A 43 7.03 -4.78 -18.37
N ALA A 44 6.44 -5.45 -17.38
CA ALA A 44 7.16 -5.83 -16.17
C ALA A 44 6.55 -7.11 -15.65
N SER A 45 7.36 -8.07 -15.26
CA SER A 45 6.88 -9.34 -14.74
C SER A 45 7.69 -9.79 -13.53
N GLN A 46 7.08 -10.68 -12.75
CA GLN A 46 7.73 -11.25 -11.59
C GLN A 46 8.73 -12.32 -12.01
N THR A 47 9.85 -12.40 -11.30
CA THR A 47 10.87 -13.41 -11.53
C THR A 47 11.64 -13.68 -10.24
N LEU A 48 12.51 -14.69 -10.29
CA LEU A 48 13.50 -14.91 -9.24
C LEU A 48 14.88 -14.65 -9.83
N LEU A 49 15.60 -13.71 -9.22
CA LEU A 49 16.97 -13.41 -9.60
C LEU A 49 17.87 -13.97 -8.51
N ARG A 50 18.65 -15.01 -8.85
CA ARG A 50 19.50 -15.72 -7.89
C ARG A 50 18.74 -16.19 -6.66
N GLY A 51 17.46 -16.57 -6.85
CA GLY A 51 16.60 -17.03 -5.75
C GLY A 51 15.87 -15.93 -5.00
N TRP A 52 16.10 -14.66 -5.33
CA TRP A 52 15.44 -13.52 -4.69
C TRP A 52 14.30 -12.99 -5.57
N PRO A 53 13.16 -12.60 -4.97
CA PRO A 53 12.07 -12.00 -5.73
C PRO A 53 12.51 -10.71 -6.41
N ALA A 54 12.16 -10.57 -7.68
CA ALA A 54 12.52 -9.41 -8.49
C ALA A 54 11.46 -9.15 -9.55
N ILE A 55 11.54 -7.98 -10.17
CA ILE A 55 10.71 -7.60 -11.31
C ILE A 55 11.65 -7.38 -12.49
N THR A 56 11.35 -8.05 -13.62
CA THR A 56 12.05 -7.80 -14.87
C THR A 56 11.20 -6.92 -15.76
N PHE A 57 11.89 -6.01 -16.45
CA PHE A 57 11.26 -5.12 -17.43
C PHE A 57 11.55 -5.66 -18.83
N HIS A 58 10.51 -5.66 -19.67
CA HIS A 58 10.58 -6.21 -21.02
C HIS A 58 10.53 -5.10 -22.06
N GLY A 59 11.34 -5.25 -23.09
CA GLY A 59 11.11 -4.66 -24.40
C GLY A 59 11.50 -3.22 -24.64
N THR A 60 12.18 -2.53 -23.73
CA THR A 60 12.62 -1.17 -24.04
C THR A 60 14.08 -0.95 -23.72
N SER A 61 14.79 -0.42 -24.71
CA SER A 61 16.19 -0.02 -24.57
C SER A 61 16.37 1.27 -23.76
N GLU A 62 15.28 1.90 -23.37
CA GLU A 62 15.30 3.19 -22.68
C GLU A 62 15.46 3.06 -21.17
N TRP A 63 15.34 1.87 -20.64
CA TRP A 63 15.42 1.64 -19.20
C TRP A 63 16.88 1.46 -18.78
N ALA A 64 17.26 2.18 -17.74
CA ALA A 64 18.59 2.07 -17.17
C ALA A 64 18.78 0.79 -16.38
N MET A 65 17.72 0.02 -16.16
CA MET A 65 17.77 -1.25 -15.43
C MET A 65 16.90 -2.29 -16.11
N ASP A 66 17.36 -3.54 -16.11
CA ASP A 66 16.60 -4.67 -16.65
C ASP A 66 15.71 -5.32 -15.61
N TYR A 67 15.99 -5.09 -14.34
CA TYR A 67 15.25 -5.66 -13.22
C TYR A 67 15.37 -4.76 -11.99
N VAL A 68 14.48 -4.97 -11.03
CA VAL A 68 14.55 -4.33 -9.72
C VAL A 68 14.09 -5.35 -8.67
N MET A 69 14.76 -5.35 -7.51
CA MET A 69 14.40 -6.26 -6.42
C MET A 69 13.14 -5.76 -5.72
N LEU A 70 12.27 -6.67 -5.25
CA LEU A 70 11.04 -6.29 -4.56
C LEU A 70 11.31 -5.42 -3.32
N GLN A 71 12.42 -5.64 -2.65
CA GLN A 71 12.79 -4.82 -1.49
C GLN A 71 13.15 -3.37 -1.85
N GLU A 72 13.39 -3.10 -3.14
CA GLU A 72 13.74 -1.76 -3.63
C GLU A 72 12.53 -0.99 -4.14
N VAL A 73 11.36 -1.61 -4.18
CA VAL A 73 10.14 -0.99 -4.69
C VAL A 73 9.17 -0.73 -3.56
N VAL A 74 8.26 0.22 -3.80
CA VAL A 74 7.17 0.54 -2.89
C VAL A 74 5.86 0.26 -3.60
N TRP A 75 5.05 -0.61 -3.02
CA TRP A 75 3.70 -0.85 -3.51
C TRP A 75 2.86 0.41 -3.32
N VAL A 76 2.12 0.79 -4.36
CA VAL A 76 1.17 1.89 -4.30
C VAL A 76 -0.22 1.28 -4.42
N PRO A 77 -0.82 0.85 -3.28
CA PRO A 77 -2.10 0.14 -3.35
C PRO A 77 -3.23 1.05 -3.77
N THR A 78 -4.19 0.46 -4.47
CA THR A 78 -5.42 1.15 -4.85
C THR A 78 -6.34 1.30 -3.63
N GLU A 79 -7.38 2.13 -3.79
CA GLU A 79 -8.39 2.30 -2.74
C GLU A 79 -9.01 0.97 -2.33
N GLU A 80 -9.38 0.14 -3.31
CA GLU A 80 -9.95 -1.17 -3.02
C GLU A 80 -8.97 -2.08 -2.27
N GLN A 81 -7.71 -2.09 -2.69
CA GLN A 81 -6.68 -2.88 -2.02
C GLN A 81 -6.45 -2.41 -0.59
N LEU A 82 -6.41 -1.10 -0.37
CA LEU A 82 -6.27 -0.54 0.98
C LEU A 82 -7.44 -0.90 1.87
N ARG A 83 -8.66 -0.84 1.34
CA ARG A 83 -9.85 -1.25 2.08
C ARG A 83 -9.77 -2.72 2.48
N GLN A 84 -9.37 -3.59 1.55
CA GLN A 84 -9.23 -5.01 1.82
C GLN A 84 -8.16 -5.29 2.88
N GLU A 85 -7.01 -4.63 2.77
CA GLU A 85 -5.93 -4.78 3.74
C GLU A 85 -6.35 -4.27 5.12
N LEU A 86 -7.08 -3.16 5.16
CA LEU A 86 -7.60 -2.61 6.42
C LEU A 86 -8.55 -3.59 7.10
N ILE A 87 -9.50 -4.13 6.35
CA ILE A 87 -10.47 -5.09 6.90
C ILE A 87 -9.76 -6.34 7.39
N PHE A 88 -8.82 -6.87 6.59
CA PHE A 88 -8.04 -8.04 6.97
C PHE A 88 -7.28 -7.79 8.29
N THR A 89 -6.64 -6.63 8.40
CA THR A 89 -5.85 -6.28 9.59
C THR A 89 -6.74 -6.09 10.82
N LEU A 90 -7.89 -5.43 10.65
CA LEU A 90 -8.85 -5.28 11.74
C LEU A 90 -9.38 -6.62 12.23
N ASP A 91 -9.66 -7.54 11.31
CA ASP A 91 -10.13 -8.88 11.69
C ASP A 91 -9.11 -9.65 12.52
N GLN A 92 -7.82 -9.35 12.36
CA GLN A 92 -6.76 -9.98 13.15
C GLN A 92 -6.67 -9.41 14.57
N VAL A 93 -6.97 -8.13 14.75
CA VAL A 93 -6.76 -7.45 16.05
C VAL A 93 -8.06 -7.21 16.80
N GLU A 94 -9.14 -6.90 16.12
CA GLU A 94 -10.44 -6.66 16.72
C GLU A 94 -11.55 -7.21 15.81
N PRO A 95 -11.80 -8.52 15.85
CA PRO A 95 -12.88 -9.12 15.05
C PRO A 95 -14.23 -8.44 15.35
N GLU A 96 -15.04 -8.31 14.33
CA GLU A 96 -16.38 -7.72 14.41
C GLU A 96 -16.41 -6.21 14.67
N THR A 97 -15.27 -5.53 14.56
CA THR A 97 -15.23 -4.08 14.67
C THR A 97 -15.95 -3.45 13.48
N HIS A 98 -16.83 -2.49 13.79
CA HIS A 98 -17.50 -1.72 12.75
C HIS A 98 -16.62 -0.58 12.30
N LEU A 99 -16.62 -0.35 10.98
CA LEU A 99 -16.04 0.84 10.41
C LEU A 99 -17.08 1.52 9.51
N SER A 100 -17.04 2.84 9.47
CA SER A 100 -17.94 3.61 8.62
C SER A 100 -17.16 4.73 7.94
N LEU A 101 -17.49 4.94 6.67
CA LEU A 101 -16.91 6.01 5.86
C LEU A 101 -18.02 6.97 5.46
N ALA A 102 -17.81 8.25 5.71
CA ALA A 102 -18.78 9.28 5.38
C ALA A 102 -18.16 10.37 4.51
N LEU A 103 -18.86 10.75 3.46
CA LEU A 103 -18.51 11.93 2.68
C LEU A 103 -19.09 13.15 3.39
N GLN A 104 -18.21 14.11 3.69
CA GLN A 104 -18.59 15.34 4.36
C GLN A 104 -18.92 16.44 3.33
N ARG A 105 -19.59 17.48 3.80
CA ARG A 105 -20.00 18.59 2.93
C ARG A 105 -18.86 19.34 2.30
N ASP A 106 -17.70 19.36 2.96
CA ASP A 106 -16.48 19.99 2.45
C ASP A 106 -15.78 19.17 1.38
N GLY A 107 -16.34 17.98 1.02
CA GLY A 107 -15.76 17.10 0.03
C GLY A 107 -14.72 16.13 0.58
N ARG A 108 -14.43 16.19 1.85
CA ARG A 108 -13.50 15.28 2.51
C ARG A 108 -14.25 14.05 3.04
N TYR A 109 -13.51 13.03 3.35
CA TYR A 109 -14.05 11.77 3.86
C TYR A 109 -13.63 11.57 5.30
N LEU A 110 -14.55 11.04 6.10
CA LEU A 110 -14.31 10.71 7.50
C LEU A 110 -14.50 9.22 7.69
N LEU A 111 -13.46 8.53 8.12
CA LEU A 111 -13.50 7.11 8.47
C LEU A 111 -13.52 6.98 9.98
N ASN A 112 -14.50 6.26 10.51
CA ASN A 112 -14.61 5.96 11.93
C ASN A 112 -14.37 4.48 12.15
N ILE A 113 -13.47 4.13 13.04
CA ILE A 113 -13.21 2.75 13.47
C ILE A 113 -13.14 2.72 15.00
N THR A 114 -13.38 1.53 15.56
CA THR A 114 -13.12 1.28 16.99
C THR A 114 -11.88 0.40 17.08
N PHE A 115 -10.89 0.86 17.84
CA PHE A 115 -9.64 0.14 18.05
C PHE A 115 -9.28 0.18 19.52
N GLN A 116 -9.10 -0.98 20.14
CA GLN A 116 -8.85 -1.10 21.56
C GLN A 116 -9.93 -0.39 22.40
N GLN A 117 -11.19 -0.58 21.99
CA GLN A 117 -12.37 -0.02 22.63
C GLN A 117 -12.45 1.52 22.59
N GLN A 118 -11.63 2.15 21.78
CA GLN A 118 -11.66 3.59 21.59
C GLN A 118 -12.05 3.94 20.15
N PRO A 119 -12.98 4.89 19.97
CA PRO A 119 -13.29 5.36 18.64
C PRO A 119 -12.12 6.21 18.11
N ILE A 120 -11.73 5.93 16.88
CA ILE A 120 -10.68 6.68 16.20
C ILE A 120 -11.22 7.14 14.85
N THR A 121 -10.90 8.37 14.47
CA THR A 121 -11.34 8.94 13.20
C THR A 121 -10.15 9.32 12.34
N PHE A 122 -10.34 9.19 11.03
CA PHE A 122 -9.36 9.59 10.03
C PHE A 122 -10.06 10.45 9.00
N ASN A 123 -9.48 11.60 8.68
CA ASN A 123 -10.08 12.57 7.75
C ASN A 123 -9.08 12.83 6.63
N ALA A 124 -9.53 12.70 5.39
CA ALA A 124 -8.66 12.88 4.23
C ALA A 124 -9.47 13.27 3.00
N PRO A 125 -8.80 13.80 1.95
CA PRO A 125 -9.49 14.19 0.72
C PRO A 125 -10.07 13.03 -0.09
N THR A 126 -9.60 11.79 0.10
CA THR A 126 -10.05 10.63 -0.65
C THR A 126 -10.32 9.45 0.28
N PRO A 127 -11.19 8.52 -0.10
CA PRO A 127 -11.39 7.30 0.69
C PRO A 127 -10.09 6.49 0.84
N GLY A 128 -9.31 6.37 -0.22
CA GLY A 128 -8.05 5.61 -0.18
C GLY A 128 -7.10 6.13 0.87
N GLU A 129 -6.98 7.46 1.02
CA GLU A 129 -6.13 8.05 2.05
C GLU A 129 -6.64 7.77 3.45
N THR A 130 -7.97 7.77 3.67
CA THR A 130 -8.51 7.41 5.00
C THR A 130 -8.20 5.96 5.34
N TYR A 131 -8.39 5.06 4.40
CA TYR A 131 -8.05 3.64 4.60
C TYR A 131 -6.55 3.46 4.85
N GLY A 132 -5.72 4.16 4.09
CA GLY A 132 -4.27 4.10 4.25
C GLY A 132 -3.82 4.62 5.60
N GLN A 133 -4.37 5.74 6.07
CA GLN A 133 -4.05 6.30 7.37
C GLN A 133 -4.47 5.36 8.50
N ALA A 134 -5.66 4.76 8.40
CA ALA A 134 -6.14 3.80 9.38
C ALA A 134 -5.27 2.54 9.41
N LEU A 135 -4.94 2.02 8.24
CA LEU A 135 -4.07 0.85 8.13
C LEU A 135 -2.69 1.13 8.73
N LEU A 136 -2.13 2.30 8.42
CA LEU A 136 -0.84 2.73 8.97
C LEU A 136 -0.89 2.78 10.50
N HIS A 137 -1.97 3.32 11.05
CA HIS A 137 -2.16 3.36 12.50
C HIS A 137 -2.16 1.95 13.10
N LEU A 138 -2.89 1.03 12.49
CA LEU A 138 -2.95 -0.36 12.96
C LEU A 138 -1.58 -1.04 12.87
N LEU A 139 -0.86 -0.86 11.78
CA LEU A 139 0.46 -1.47 11.59
C LEU A 139 1.46 -0.96 12.63
N ARG A 140 1.34 0.30 13.04
CA ARG A 140 2.24 0.90 14.02
C ARG A 140 1.89 0.57 15.47
N HIS A 141 0.63 0.28 15.76
CA HIS A 141 0.14 0.19 17.15
C HIS A 141 -0.50 -1.14 17.51
N ALA A 142 -0.79 -2.02 16.55
CA ALA A 142 -1.40 -3.31 16.83
C ALA A 142 -0.37 -4.27 17.46
N PRO A 143 -0.81 -5.14 18.40
CA PRO A 143 0.07 -6.17 18.92
C PRO A 143 0.58 -7.07 17.80
N GLY A 144 1.89 -7.32 17.78
CA GLY A 144 2.52 -8.17 16.77
C GLY A 144 2.88 -7.46 15.48
N SER A 145 2.55 -6.18 15.31
CA SER A 145 2.86 -5.42 14.09
C SER A 145 4.35 -5.21 13.87
N GLN A 146 5.16 -5.39 14.91
CA GLN A 146 6.61 -5.21 14.84
C GLN A 146 7.38 -6.50 14.54
N ASN A 147 6.69 -7.61 14.32
CA ASN A 147 7.29 -8.92 14.12
C ASN A 147 7.33 -9.33 12.64
N HIS A 148 7.54 -8.39 11.77
CA HIS A 148 7.63 -8.64 10.33
C HIS A 148 9.04 -8.80 9.85
#